data_e550826c5fd88297fcffc8b6cf163a9b
#
_entry.id   e550826c5fd88297fcffc8b6cf163a9b
#
_cell.length_a   1.000
_cell.length_b   1.000
_cell.length_c   1.000
_cell.angle_alpha   90.00
_cell.angle_beta   90.00
_cell.angle_gamma   90.00
#
_symmetry.space_group_name_H-M   'P 1'
#
loop_
_entity.id
_entity.type
_entity.pdbx_description
1 polymer ?
#
loop_
_entity_poly.entity_id
_entity_poly.type
_entity_poly.pdbx_seq_one_letter_code
_entity_poly.pdbx_strand_id
1 'polypeptide(L)'
;FNEYYSDSKKAIEIEETDGEQTLVIPNLRPDAAMQFLSRRAYSGSNKSSLYRFFETREKYYFCTSEYLTDKYSGFEGISNEERNRLFFNYRVLDDNTGTGQLKAQQSINDVRYGKKADSFAEMKGGAYRRNVTELDILNRTRISRQYDYTSEYKDYKAPEDLKLTHSQEFIDSYMPSALAPSTTLITDFPQIGQNKGDLDKPYQHFYENYTTKPAVDYHMNLNAFTIEINGRIALYPGMVINLDLYKFSNTVAGTRETDTQRSGKYLVMNIDHRFTGDEYKQSVLITKGGLS
;
A
#
# COMPACT_ATOMS: atom_id res chain seq x y z
N PHE A 1 -21.40 -8.83 -0.66
CA PHE A 1 -21.35 -7.40 -0.97
C PHE A 1 -22.74 -6.84 -1.27
N ASN A 2 -23.43 -7.39 -2.26
CA ASN A 2 -24.74 -6.90 -2.71
C ASN A 2 -25.80 -6.84 -1.61
N GLU A 3 -25.76 -7.74 -0.64
CA GLU A 3 -26.70 -7.77 0.48
C GLU A 3 -26.61 -6.53 1.38
N TYR A 4 -25.41 -5.97 1.57
CA TYR A 4 -25.15 -4.88 2.51
C TYR A 4 -24.94 -3.51 1.86
N TYR A 5 -24.56 -3.49 0.59
CA TYR A 5 -24.17 -2.26 -0.12
C TYR A 5 -25.05 -1.94 -1.35
N SER A 6 -26.10 -2.76 -1.58
CA SER A 6 -27.02 -2.57 -2.72
C SER A 6 -27.70 -1.21 -2.75
N ASP A 7 -27.98 -0.65 -1.58
CA ASP A 7 -28.69 0.63 -1.47
C ASP A 7 -27.85 1.83 -1.91
N SER A 8 -26.51 1.70 -1.94
CA SER A 8 -25.60 2.79 -2.30
C SER A 8 -25.60 3.12 -3.79
N LYS A 9 -26.14 2.22 -4.64
CA LYS A 9 -26.09 2.31 -6.13
C LYS A 9 -24.70 2.51 -6.72
N LYS A 10 -23.63 2.41 -5.91
CA LYS A 10 -22.25 2.51 -6.37
C LYS A 10 -21.77 1.17 -6.93
N ALA A 11 -21.08 1.25 -8.06
CA ALA A 11 -20.39 0.07 -8.60
C ALA A 11 -19.24 -0.35 -7.68
N ILE A 12 -18.91 -1.64 -7.69
CA ILE A 12 -17.70 -2.16 -7.07
C ILE A 12 -16.70 -2.54 -8.16
N GLU A 13 -15.46 -2.12 -7.98
CA GLU A 13 -14.31 -2.54 -8.79
C GLU A 13 -13.54 -3.60 -8.02
N ILE A 14 -13.49 -4.80 -8.57
CA ILE A 14 -12.87 -5.96 -7.93
C ILE A 14 -11.72 -6.45 -8.79
N GLU A 15 -10.54 -6.57 -8.20
CA GLU A 15 -9.44 -7.31 -8.78
C GLU A 15 -9.67 -8.81 -8.55
N GLU A 16 -9.50 -9.62 -9.59
CA GLU A 16 -9.69 -11.05 -9.53
C GLU A 16 -8.71 -11.69 -8.52
N THR A 17 -9.25 -12.58 -7.70
CA THR A 17 -8.47 -13.34 -6.71
C THR A 17 -8.12 -14.71 -7.27
N ASP A 18 -6.93 -15.21 -6.92
CA ASP A 18 -6.52 -16.56 -7.25
C ASP A 18 -7.10 -17.57 -6.26
N GLY A 19 -7.65 -18.64 -6.82
CA GLY A 19 -8.30 -19.71 -6.08
C GLY A 19 -9.70 -19.39 -5.56
N GLU A 20 -10.49 -20.42 -5.36
CA GLU A 20 -11.82 -20.36 -4.75
C GLU A 20 -11.74 -20.83 -3.29
N GLN A 21 -12.35 -20.07 -2.39
CA GLN A 21 -12.41 -20.41 -0.97
C GLN A 21 -13.86 -20.53 -0.51
N THR A 22 -14.13 -21.54 0.29
CA THR A 22 -15.39 -21.65 1.03
C THR A 22 -15.15 -21.10 2.43
N LEU A 23 -15.77 -19.97 2.75
CA LEU A 23 -15.59 -19.28 4.03
C LEU A 23 -16.91 -19.09 4.75
N VAL A 24 -16.89 -19.27 6.06
CA VAL A 24 -17.97 -18.83 6.94
C VAL A 24 -17.54 -17.48 7.51
N ILE A 25 -18.26 -16.43 7.12
CA ILE A 25 -18.06 -15.10 7.69
C ILE A 25 -18.79 -15.06 9.03
N PRO A 26 -18.10 -14.83 10.16
CA PRO A 26 -18.76 -14.65 11.44
C PRO A 26 -19.72 -13.44 11.40
N ASN A 27 -20.57 -13.30 12.41
CA ASN A 27 -21.47 -12.15 12.51
C ASN A 27 -20.66 -10.84 12.71
N LEU A 28 -20.15 -10.29 11.62
CA LEU A 28 -19.36 -9.07 11.56
C LEU A 28 -20.17 -7.94 10.91
N ARG A 29 -19.81 -6.71 11.24
CA ARG A 29 -20.29 -5.56 10.46
C ARG A 29 -19.77 -5.66 9.02
N PRO A 30 -20.47 -5.09 8.03
CA PRO A 30 -20.08 -5.21 6.62
C PRO A 30 -18.64 -4.79 6.31
N ASP A 31 -18.19 -3.68 6.89
CA ASP A 31 -16.81 -3.19 6.76
C ASP A 31 -15.77 -4.19 7.31
N ALA A 32 -16.05 -4.76 8.48
CA ALA A 32 -15.21 -5.77 9.10
C ALA A 32 -15.23 -7.10 8.31
N ALA A 33 -16.37 -7.45 7.70
CA ALA A 33 -16.46 -8.62 6.82
C ALA A 33 -15.60 -8.44 5.56
N MET A 34 -15.60 -7.26 4.95
CA MET A 34 -14.72 -6.97 3.81
C MET A 34 -13.24 -6.98 4.21
N GLN A 35 -12.90 -6.47 5.38
CA GLN A 35 -11.54 -6.58 5.92
C GLN A 35 -11.14 -8.04 6.22
N PHE A 36 -12.08 -8.85 6.71
CA PHE A 36 -11.86 -10.29 6.91
C PHE A 36 -11.54 -10.99 5.59
N LEU A 37 -12.27 -10.67 4.51
CA LEU A 37 -12.01 -11.19 3.17
C LEU A 37 -10.67 -10.69 2.61
N SER A 38 -10.36 -9.42 2.76
CA SER A 38 -9.11 -8.83 2.25
C SER A 38 -7.85 -9.44 2.86
N ARG A 39 -7.94 -9.96 4.09
CA ARG A 39 -6.84 -10.66 4.76
C ARG A 39 -6.56 -12.06 4.20
N ARG A 40 -7.47 -12.58 3.39
CA ARG A 40 -7.40 -13.95 2.83
C ARG A 40 -7.28 -13.95 1.32
N ALA A 41 -7.53 -12.81 0.70
CA ALA A 41 -7.43 -12.67 -0.74
C ALA A 41 -5.97 -12.65 -1.19
N TYR A 42 -5.71 -13.23 -2.35
CA TYR A 42 -4.43 -13.21 -3.04
C TYR A 42 -4.67 -12.95 -4.53
N SER A 43 -3.86 -12.09 -5.14
CA SER A 43 -3.88 -11.82 -6.58
C SER A 43 -2.81 -12.66 -7.27
N GLY A 44 -3.22 -13.56 -8.15
CA GLY A 44 -2.28 -14.33 -8.97
C GLY A 44 -1.58 -13.47 -10.02
N SER A 45 -2.28 -12.46 -10.56
CA SER A 45 -1.74 -11.54 -11.57
C SER A 45 -0.66 -10.61 -11.02
N ASN A 46 -0.88 -10.06 -9.82
CA ASN A 46 0.05 -9.14 -9.17
C ASN A 46 0.94 -9.82 -8.12
N LYS A 47 0.79 -11.13 -7.90
CA LYS A 47 1.51 -11.90 -6.87
C LYS A 47 1.46 -11.22 -5.49
N SER A 48 0.32 -10.65 -5.15
CA SER A 48 0.14 -9.83 -3.96
C SER A 48 -1.05 -10.27 -3.12
N SER A 49 -0.89 -10.16 -1.81
CA SER A 49 -1.95 -10.35 -0.82
C SER A 49 -2.39 -9.01 -0.16
N LEU A 50 -1.90 -7.87 -0.66
CA LEU A 50 -2.21 -6.54 -0.12
C LEU A 50 -3.58 -6.02 -0.54
N TYR A 51 -4.61 -6.87 -0.50
CA TYR A 51 -5.97 -6.43 -0.78
C TYR A 51 -6.44 -5.41 0.23
N ARG A 52 -7.08 -4.37 -0.29
CA ARG A 52 -7.70 -3.30 0.48
C ARG A 52 -9.15 -3.15 0.04
N PHE A 53 -10.02 -2.87 0.99
CA PHE A 53 -11.40 -2.47 0.73
C PHE A 53 -11.56 -1.01 1.14
N PHE A 54 -12.00 -0.18 0.22
CA PHE A 54 -12.29 1.22 0.49
C PHE A 54 -13.36 1.77 -0.43
N GLU A 55 -13.95 2.86 -0.01
CA GLU A 55 -15.00 3.58 -0.72
C GLU A 55 -14.46 4.90 -1.24
N THR A 56 -14.84 5.24 -2.46
CA THR A 56 -14.67 6.56 -3.05
C THR A 56 -16.05 7.20 -3.28
N ARG A 57 -16.07 8.42 -3.75
CA ARG A 57 -17.31 9.09 -4.12
C ARG A 57 -18.13 8.30 -5.16
N GLU A 58 -17.46 7.62 -6.09
CA GLU A 58 -18.09 7.00 -7.25
C GLU A 58 -18.24 5.48 -7.14
N LYS A 59 -17.28 4.82 -6.50
CA LYS A 59 -17.16 3.36 -6.48
C LYS A 59 -16.64 2.83 -5.15
N TYR A 60 -16.90 1.55 -4.92
CA TYR A 60 -16.15 0.73 -3.98
C TYR A 60 -15.01 0.03 -4.71
N TYR A 61 -13.91 -0.20 -4.00
CA TYR A 61 -12.75 -0.92 -4.51
C TYR A 61 -12.41 -2.08 -3.60
N PHE A 62 -12.17 -3.24 -4.21
CA PHE A 62 -11.60 -4.40 -3.56
C PHE A 62 -10.44 -4.90 -4.42
N CYS A 63 -9.26 -4.40 -4.17
CA CYS A 63 -8.09 -4.63 -5.01
C CYS A 63 -6.78 -4.48 -4.22
N THR A 64 -5.69 -4.89 -4.83
CA THR A 64 -4.35 -4.74 -4.26
C THR A 64 -3.80 -3.33 -4.49
N SER A 65 -2.79 -2.96 -3.71
CA SER A 65 -2.05 -1.70 -3.92
C SER A 65 -1.31 -1.70 -5.26
N GLU A 66 -0.85 -2.87 -5.68
CA GLU A 66 -0.18 -3.12 -6.95
C GLU A 66 -1.12 -2.90 -8.15
N TYR A 67 -2.35 -3.39 -8.05
CA TYR A 67 -3.38 -3.14 -9.06
C TYR A 67 -3.64 -1.66 -9.25
N LEU A 68 -3.74 -0.91 -8.16
CA LEU A 68 -3.93 0.54 -8.21
C LEU A 68 -2.74 1.23 -8.86
N THR A 69 -1.54 0.80 -8.52
CA THR A 69 -0.30 1.34 -9.10
C THR A 69 -0.25 1.09 -10.60
N ASP A 70 -0.52 -0.13 -11.07
CA ASP A 70 -0.55 -0.48 -12.49
C ASP A 70 -1.63 0.28 -13.25
N LYS A 71 -2.81 0.41 -12.68
CA LYS A 71 -3.91 1.17 -13.28
C LYS A 71 -3.51 2.61 -13.60
N TYR A 72 -2.68 3.24 -12.76
CA TYR A 72 -2.22 4.60 -12.94
C TYR A 72 -0.84 4.71 -13.60
N SER A 73 -0.06 3.62 -13.68
CA SER A 73 1.21 3.59 -14.42
C SER A 73 1.01 3.41 -15.93
N GLY A 74 -0.09 2.78 -16.36
CA GLY A 74 -0.43 2.54 -17.77
C GLY A 74 -0.71 3.79 -18.61
N PHE A 75 -0.52 4.96 -18.05
CA PHE A 75 -0.60 6.24 -18.74
C PHE A 75 0.72 6.67 -19.42
N GLU A 76 1.62 5.73 -19.65
CA GLU A 76 2.77 5.94 -20.54
C GLU A 76 2.27 6.13 -21.99
N GLY A 77 2.54 7.30 -22.55
CA GLY A 77 2.08 7.65 -23.92
C GLY A 77 0.98 8.70 -24.01
N ILE A 78 0.43 9.13 -22.89
CA ILE A 78 -0.50 10.26 -22.84
C ILE A 78 0.28 11.58 -22.94
N SER A 79 -0.30 12.55 -23.65
CA SER A 79 0.28 13.89 -23.78
C SER A 79 0.52 14.52 -22.40
N ASN A 80 1.52 15.41 -22.29
CA ASN A 80 1.81 16.11 -21.04
C ASN A 80 0.59 16.92 -20.52
N GLU A 81 -0.27 17.38 -21.42
CA GLU A 81 -1.49 18.10 -21.05
C GLU A 81 -2.56 17.17 -20.44
N GLU A 82 -2.75 16.00 -21.00
CA GLU A 82 -3.63 14.97 -20.43
C GLU A 82 -3.04 14.37 -19.16
N ARG A 83 -1.73 14.16 -19.11
CA ARG A 83 -1.01 13.74 -17.92
C ARG A 83 -1.20 14.74 -16.78
N ASN A 84 -1.12 16.03 -17.03
CA ASN A 84 -1.36 17.08 -16.04
C ASN A 84 -2.83 17.17 -15.58
N ARG A 85 -3.78 16.67 -16.37
CA ARG A 85 -5.19 16.55 -15.98
C ARG A 85 -5.47 15.31 -15.14
N LEU A 86 -4.80 14.20 -15.43
CA LEU A 86 -5.01 12.89 -14.81
C LEU A 86 -4.09 12.67 -13.62
N PHE A 87 -2.85 13.19 -13.67
CA PHE A 87 -1.91 13.13 -12.56
C PHE A 87 -1.88 14.46 -11.84
N PHE A 88 -2.14 14.40 -10.57
CA PHE A 88 -2.00 15.55 -9.71
C PHE A 88 -0.52 15.73 -9.38
N ASN A 89 0.08 16.78 -9.93
CA ASN A 89 1.42 17.21 -9.57
C ASN A 89 1.31 18.24 -8.45
N TYR A 90 1.90 17.95 -7.31
CA TYR A 90 1.95 18.85 -6.17
C TYR A 90 3.37 19.28 -5.90
N ARG A 91 3.55 20.56 -5.56
CA ARG A 91 4.86 21.13 -5.21
C ARG A 91 4.73 22.10 -4.05
N VAL A 92 5.81 22.24 -3.31
CA VAL A 92 5.93 23.33 -2.34
C VAL A 92 6.19 24.61 -3.12
N LEU A 93 5.28 25.58 -3.05
CA LEU A 93 5.44 26.86 -3.74
C LEU A 93 6.40 27.78 -2.97
N ASP A 94 7.10 28.62 -3.75
CA ASP A 94 7.87 29.73 -3.21
C ASP A 94 6.96 30.94 -2.97
N ASP A 95 7.06 31.59 -1.81
CA ASP A 95 6.25 32.76 -1.44
C ASP A 95 6.41 33.94 -2.41
N ASN A 96 7.48 33.97 -3.22
CA ASN A 96 7.83 35.08 -4.09
C ASN A 96 7.37 34.95 -5.55
N THR A 97 6.71 33.85 -5.93
CA THR A 97 6.20 33.73 -7.31
C THR A 97 4.73 34.10 -7.34
N GLY A 98 4.41 35.25 -7.96
CA GLY A 98 3.03 35.68 -8.27
C GLY A 98 2.26 34.49 -8.89
N THR A 99 1.36 33.92 -8.11
CA THR A 99 0.76 32.62 -8.41
C THR A 99 -0.54 32.81 -9.16
N GLY A 100 -0.57 32.32 -10.42
CA GLY A 100 -1.85 32.08 -11.07
C GLY A 100 -2.65 31.00 -10.29
N GLN A 101 -3.98 31.05 -10.39
CA GLN A 101 -4.90 30.15 -9.68
C GLN A 101 -4.55 28.66 -9.86
N LEU A 102 -4.04 28.25 -11.01
CA LEU A 102 -3.61 26.87 -11.26
C LEU A 102 -2.42 26.43 -10.40
N LYS A 103 -1.45 27.34 -10.16
CA LYS A 103 -0.31 27.03 -9.30
C LYS A 103 -0.73 26.93 -7.84
N ALA A 104 -1.67 27.76 -7.40
CA ALA A 104 -2.21 27.68 -6.04
C ALA A 104 -2.95 26.35 -5.77
N GLN A 105 -3.61 25.80 -6.79
CA GLN A 105 -4.27 24.48 -6.68
C GLN A 105 -3.28 23.30 -6.57
N GLN A 106 -2.06 23.48 -7.06
CA GLN A 106 -1.00 22.47 -7.03
C GLN A 106 -0.02 22.68 -5.86
N SER A 107 -0.32 23.61 -4.95
CA SER A 107 0.54 23.90 -3.82
C SER A 107 0.34 22.90 -2.68
N ILE A 108 1.44 22.53 -2.07
CA ILE A 108 1.48 21.84 -0.78
C ILE A 108 1.59 22.93 0.29
N ASN A 109 0.59 23.00 1.17
CA ASN A 109 0.52 23.99 2.23
C ASN A 109 1.34 23.57 3.45
N ASP A 110 1.32 22.27 3.77
CA ASP A 110 2.05 21.69 4.90
C ASP A 110 2.46 20.25 4.61
N VAL A 111 3.56 19.82 5.20
CA VAL A 111 4.06 18.43 5.11
C VAL A 111 4.31 17.92 6.52
N ARG A 112 3.55 16.90 6.92
CA ARG A 112 3.67 16.29 8.24
C ARG A 112 4.21 14.87 8.08
N TYR A 113 5.44 14.70 8.48
CA TYR A 113 6.05 13.38 8.53
C TYR A 113 5.41 12.57 9.64
N GLY A 114 4.94 11.39 9.28
CA GLY A 114 4.29 10.46 10.18
C GLY A 114 5.24 9.79 11.16
N LYS A 115 4.95 8.56 11.47
CA LYS A 115 5.73 7.73 12.39
C LYS A 115 7.18 7.62 11.93
N LYS A 116 8.14 7.84 12.81
CA LYS A 116 9.54 7.49 12.56
C LYS A 116 9.64 5.99 12.38
N ALA A 117 10.28 5.55 11.31
CA ALA A 117 10.57 4.14 11.09
C ALA A 117 11.51 3.63 12.20
N ASP A 118 11.09 2.61 12.92
CA ASP A 118 11.93 1.88 13.87
C ASP A 118 12.38 0.57 13.20
N SER A 119 13.48 0.65 12.49
CA SER A 119 14.00 -0.48 11.71
C SER A 119 14.32 -1.71 12.58
N PHE A 120 14.72 -1.52 13.82
CA PHE A 120 15.01 -2.63 14.72
C PHE A 120 13.73 -3.32 15.22
N ALA A 121 12.71 -2.56 15.60
CA ALA A 121 11.43 -3.13 15.98
C ALA A 121 10.81 -3.90 14.82
N GLU A 122 10.93 -3.39 13.62
CA GLU A 122 10.37 -4.00 12.42
C GLU A 122 11.16 -5.23 11.94
N MET A 123 12.48 -5.22 12.07
CA MET A 123 13.30 -6.42 11.88
C MET A 123 12.85 -7.53 12.84
N LYS A 124 12.68 -7.20 14.12
CA LYS A 124 12.15 -8.14 15.13
C LYS A 124 10.72 -8.57 14.82
N GLY A 125 9.92 -7.72 14.22
CA GLY A 125 8.57 -8.01 13.76
C GLY A 125 8.50 -8.93 12.51
N GLY A 126 9.65 -9.17 11.86
CA GLY A 126 9.75 -10.04 10.68
C GLY A 126 9.46 -9.34 9.37
N ALA A 127 9.66 -8.01 9.29
CA ALA A 127 9.47 -7.25 8.06
C ALA A 127 10.50 -7.59 6.96
N TYR A 128 11.68 -8.05 7.35
CA TYR A 128 12.72 -8.45 6.41
C TYR A 128 12.83 -9.95 6.24
N ARG A 129 12.75 -10.70 7.34
CA ARG A 129 12.87 -12.17 7.35
C ARG A 129 11.89 -12.78 8.33
N ARG A 130 11.30 -13.91 7.95
CA ARG A 130 10.39 -14.66 8.81
C ARG A 130 10.47 -16.15 8.52
N ASN A 131 10.47 -16.95 9.58
CA ASN A 131 10.32 -18.40 9.49
C ASN A 131 8.85 -18.75 9.71
N VAL A 132 8.24 -19.48 8.79
CA VAL A 132 6.85 -19.91 8.90
C VAL A 132 6.82 -21.44 8.89
N THR A 133 6.19 -22.00 9.92
CA THR A 133 5.93 -23.44 9.99
C THR A 133 4.43 -23.65 9.89
N GLU A 134 4.00 -24.33 8.86
CA GLU A 134 2.62 -24.78 8.67
C GLU A 134 2.46 -26.18 9.23
N LEU A 135 1.50 -26.36 10.11
CA LEU A 135 1.14 -27.65 10.69
C LEU A 135 -0.27 -28.02 10.22
N ASP A 136 -0.36 -29.06 9.44
CA ASP A 136 -1.63 -29.69 9.09
C ASP A 136 -1.85 -30.88 10.03
N ILE A 137 -2.77 -30.72 10.96
CA ILE A 137 -3.05 -31.73 11.99
C ILE A 137 -3.78 -32.94 11.37
N LEU A 138 -4.62 -32.70 10.39
CA LEU A 138 -5.39 -33.77 9.74
C LEU A 138 -4.49 -34.72 8.96
N ASN A 139 -3.63 -34.14 8.13
CA ASN A 139 -2.70 -34.90 7.29
C ASN A 139 -1.38 -35.20 8.01
N ARG A 140 -1.22 -34.71 9.25
CA ARG A 140 0.01 -34.86 10.06
C ARG A 140 1.27 -34.42 9.31
N THR A 141 1.14 -33.35 8.53
CA THR A 141 2.26 -32.78 7.77
C THR A 141 2.76 -31.51 8.43
N ARG A 142 4.07 -31.30 8.31
CA ARG A 142 4.75 -30.08 8.74
C ARG A 142 5.58 -29.54 7.60
N ILE A 143 5.31 -28.32 7.20
CA ILE A 143 6.06 -27.60 6.16
C ILE A 143 6.68 -26.38 6.81
N SER A 144 8.01 -26.26 6.72
CA SER A 144 8.72 -25.07 7.20
C SER A 144 9.30 -24.32 6.02
N ARG A 145 8.99 -23.02 5.92
CA ARG A 145 9.48 -22.13 4.86
C ARG A 145 10.11 -20.91 5.49
N GLN A 146 11.11 -20.39 4.82
CA GLN A 146 11.74 -19.13 5.18
C GLN A 146 11.37 -18.08 4.14
N TYR A 147 10.89 -16.94 4.63
CA TYR A 147 10.66 -15.75 3.84
C TYR A 147 11.84 -14.79 4.01
N ASP A 148 12.32 -14.24 2.90
CA ASP A 148 13.37 -13.22 2.88
C ASP A 148 12.99 -12.11 1.89
N TYR A 149 12.54 -10.97 2.44
CA TYR A 149 12.16 -9.79 1.65
C TYR A 149 13.32 -9.30 0.77
N THR A 150 14.56 -9.44 1.22
CA THR A 150 15.72 -8.94 0.49
C THR A 150 15.96 -9.64 -0.85
N SER A 151 15.46 -10.85 -1.00
CA SER A 151 15.52 -11.62 -2.24
C SER A 151 14.33 -11.36 -3.17
N GLU A 152 13.20 -10.96 -2.63
CA GLU A 152 11.92 -10.91 -3.35
C GLU A 152 11.41 -9.49 -3.64
N TYR A 153 11.96 -8.45 -2.96
CA TYR A 153 11.39 -7.10 -3.02
C TYR A 153 11.31 -6.50 -4.44
N LYS A 154 12.15 -6.94 -5.36
CA LYS A 154 12.15 -6.46 -6.75
C LYS A 154 10.95 -6.95 -7.56
N ASP A 155 10.31 -8.01 -7.09
CA ASP A 155 9.15 -8.59 -7.76
C ASP A 155 7.83 -7.89 -7.35
N TYR A 156 7.87 -7.05 -6.31
CA TYR A 156 6.70 -6.34 -5.85
C TYR A 156 6.57 -4.98 -6.53
N LYS A 157 5.35 -4.66 -6.92
CA LYS A 157 5.02 -3.40 -7.57
C LYS A 157 4.67 -2.32 -6.54
N ALA A 158 5.26 -1.16 -6.70
CA ALA A 158 4.96 0.03 -5.92
C ALA A 158 4.90 1.25 -6.84
N PRO A 159 4.40 2.42 -6.37
CA PRO A 159 4.39 3.64 -7.17
C PRO A 159 5.75 4.04 -7.73
N GLU A 160 6.81 3.70 -7.00
CA GLU A 160 8.20 3.72 -7.46
C GLU A 160 8.90 2.42 -7.07
N ASP A 161 10.05 2.16 -7.71
CA ASP A 161 10.83 0.96 -7.44
C ASP A 161 11.15 0.82 -5.95
N LEU A 162 10.80 -0.34 -5.40
CA LEU A 162 11.13 -0.66 -4.02
C LEU A 162 12.65 -0.79 -3.87
N LYS A 163 13.19 -0.17 -2.83
CA LYS A 163 14.59 -0.27 -2.48
C LYS A 163 14.74 -0.75 -1.04
N LEU A 164 15.84 -1.43 -0.79
CA LEU A 164 16.17 -1.81 0.58
C LEU A 164 16.58 -0.56 1.36
N THR A 165 15.96 -0.34 2.50
CA THR A 165 16.32 0.76 3.42
C THR A 165 17.70 0.57 4.04
N HIS A 166 18.13 -0.69 4.18
CA HIS A 166 19.42 -1.07 4.72
C HIS A 166 20.16 -1.97 3.75
N SER A 167 21.49 -1.93 3.77
CA SER A 167 22.29 -2.84 2.97
C SER A 167 22.05 -4.30 3.37
N GLN A 168 22.22 -5.22 2.42
CA GLN A 168 22.11 -6.65 2.66
C GLN A 168 23.04 -7.09 3.80
N GLU A 169 24.28 -6.59 3.81
CA GLU A 169 25.26 -6.90 4.85
C GLU A 169 24.79 -6.49 6.25
N PHE A 170 24.14 -5.33 6.35
CA PHE A 170 23.58 -4.87 7.61
C PHE A 170 22.45 -5.80 8.07
N ILE A 171 21.53 -6.17 7.18
CA ILE A 171 20.42 -7.06 7.47
C ILE A 171 20.93 -8.45 7.89
N ASP A 172 21.94 -8.98 7.19
CA ASP A 172 22.54 -10.28 7.48
C ASP A 172 23.27 -10.29 8.83
N SER A 173 23.88 -9.19 9.20
CA SER A 173 24.58 -9.02 10.47
C SER A 173 23.63 -8.93 11.66
N TYR A 174 22.53 -8.17 11.55
CA TYR A 174 21.60 -7.93 12.65
C TYR A 174 20.46 -8.94 12.74
N MET A 175 20.07 -9.52 11.60
CA MET A 175 18.99 -10.51 11.53
C MET A 175 19.39 -11.68 10.64
N PRO A 176 20.39 -12.47 11.07
CA PRO A 176 20.69 -13.71 10.35
C PRO A 176 19.48 -14.62 10.30
N SER A 177 19.38 -15.42 9.25
CA SER A 177 18.25 -16.29 8.99
C SER A 177 17.85 -17.18 10.17
N ALA A 178 18.83 -17.60 10.96
CA ALA A 178 18.60 -18.40 12.16
C ALA A 178 17.88 -17.67 13.31
N LEU A 179 17.97 -16.32 13.35
CA LEU A 179 17.35 -15.47 14.36
C LEU A 179 16.06 -14.82 13.87
N ALA A 180 15.64 -15.10 12.64
CA ALA A 180 14.40 -14.57 12.09
C ALA A 180 13.19 -14.99 12.94
N PRO A 181 12.22 -14.09 13.17
CA PRO A 181 11.02 -14.42 13.92
C PRO A 181 10.31 -15.63 13.35
N SER A 182 9.89 -16.54 14.21
CA SER A 182 9.21 -17.76 13.81
C SER A 182 7.72 -17.67 14.12
N THR A 183 6.90 -18.04 13.15
CA THR A 183 5.45 -18.12 13.30
C THR A 183 4.99 -19.52 12.96
N THR A 184 4.22 -20.14 13.83
CA THR A 184 3.60 -21.44 13.57
C THR A 184 2.13 -21.20 13.21
N LEU A 185 1.74 -21.67 12.05
CA LEU A 185 0.37 -21.62 11.53
C LEU A 185 -0.23 -23.02 11.62
N ILE A 186 -1.36 -23.12 12.29
CA ILE A 186 -2.06 -24.39 12.42
C ILE A 186 -3.22 -24.38 11.42
N THR A 187 -3.17 -25.23 10.43
CA THR A 187 -4.23 -25.45 9.46
C THR A 187 -5.16 -26.54 9.99
N ASP A 188 -6.05 -26.13 10.90
CA ASP A 188 -6.85 -27.07 11.70
C ASP A 188 -8.22 -27.37 11.08
N PHE A 189 -8.63 -26.61 10.07
CA PHE A 189 -9.97 -26.71 9.53
C PHE A 189 -9.97 -26.82 8.02
N PRO A 190 -10.45 -27.95 7.49
CA PRO A 190 -10.73 -28.11 6.07
C PRO A 190 -11.73 -27.07 5.51
N GLN A 191 -12.41 -26.34 6.37
CA GLN A 191 -13.41 -25.35 5.97
C GLN A 191 -12.86 -23.93 5.81
N ILE A 192 -11.66 -23.66 6.29
CA ILE A 192 -11.05 -22.34 6.21
C ILE A 192 -9.89 -22.39 5.22
N GLY A 193 -10.20 -22.17 3.95
CA GLY A 193 -9.20 -22.01 2.90
C GLY A 193 -9.02 -23.20 1.98
N GLN A 194 -10.05 -24.01 1.79
CA GLN A 194 -10.02 -25.05 0.77
C GLN A 194 -10.49 -24.51 -0.58
N ASN A 195 -9.79 -24.95 -1.63
CA ASN A 195 -10.30 -24.80 -2.99
C ASN A 195 -11.58 -25.62 -3.14
N LYS A 196 -12.60 -25.04 -3.76
CA LYS A 196 -13.86 -25.69 -4.03
C LYS A 196 -13.64 -26.98 -4.84
N GLY A 197 -13.93 -28.11 -4.24
CA GLY A 197 -13.85 -29.41 -4.89
C GLY A 197 -12.59 -30.24 -4.57
N ASP A 198 -11.60 -29.73 -3.84
CA ASP A 198 -10.42 -30.47 -3.46
C ASP A 198 -10.19 -30.37 -1.94
N LEU A 199 -10.77 -31.32 -1.22
CA LEU A 199 -10.70 -31.38 0.25
C LEU A 199 -9.28 -31.67 0.76
N ASP A 200 -8.41 -32.17 -0.11
CA ASP A 200 -7.07 -32.60 0.24
C ASP A 200 -6.01 -31.50 0.04
N LYS A 201 -6.37 -30.38 -0.58
CA LYS A 201 -5.43 -29.27 -0.80
C LYS A 201 -5.72 -28.08 0.10
N PRO A 202 -4.79 -27.76 1.00
CA PRO A 202 -4.88 -26.53 1.78
C PRO A 202 -4.88 -25.30 0.84
N TYR A 203 -5.43 -24.19 1.32
CA TYR A 203 -5.39 -22.92 0.62
C TYR A 203 -3.93 -22.54 0.31
N GLN A 204 -3.62 -22.41 -0.97
CA GLN A 204 -2.24 -22.29 -1.46
C GLN A 204 -1.51 -21.03 -0.99
N HIS A 205 -2.26 -19.94 -0.73
CA HIS A 205 -1.71 -18.60 -0.45
C HIS A 205 -1.74 -18.21 1.03
N PHE A 206 -1.90 -19.20 1.92
CA PHE A 206 -1.91 -18.94 3.35
C PHE A 206 -0.57 -18.39 3.85
N TYR A 207 0.52 -18.90 3.28
CA TYR A 207 1.87 -18.50 3.58
C TYR A 207 2.11 -17.02 3.23
N GLU A 208 1.70 -16.56 2.06
CA GLU A 208 1.91 -15.22 1.54
C GLU A 208 1.20 -14.16 2.39
N ASN A 209 0.03 -14.49 2.93
CA ASN A 209 -0.70 -13.61 3.82
C ASN A 209 0.04 -13.31 5.13
N TYR A 210 0.88 -14.24 5.58
CA TYR A 210 1.64 -14.10 6.83
C TYR A 210 3.08 -13.64 6.63
N THR A 211 3.58 -13.66 5.41
CA THR A 211 4.96 -13.29 5.07
C THR A 211 5.02 -12.05 4.21
N THR A 212 4.60 -12.14 2.97
CA THR A 212 4.68 -11.09 1.96
C THR A 212 3.86 -9.87 2.37
N LYS A 213 2.61 -10.08 2.78
CA LYS A 213 1.70 -8.98 3.10
C LYS A 213 2.24 -8.03 4.19
N PRO A 214 2.60 -8.49 5.39
CA PRO A 214 3.12 -7.59 6.42
C PRO A 214 4.47 -6.97 6.03
N ALA A 215 5.32 -7.68 5.28
CA ALA A 215 6.60 -7.15 4.83
C ALA A 215 6.42 -6.00 3.82
N VAL A 216 5.63 -6.23 2.78
CA VAL A 216 5.37 -5.20 1.75
C VAL A 216 4.59 -4.02 2.33
N ASP A 217 3.58 -4.26 3.17
CA ASP A 217 2.83 -3.19 3.84
C ASP A 217 3.74 -2.32 4.71
N TYR A 218 4.67 -2.94 5.44
CA TYR A 218 5.67 -2.21 6.21
C TYR A 218 6.55 -1.34 5.32
N HIS A 219 7.15 -1.91 4.29
CA HIS A 219 8.07 -1.18 3.40
C HIS A 219 7.37 -0.08 2.61
N MET A 220 6.12 -0.27 2.21
CA MET A 220 5.31 0.79 1.61
C MET A 220 5.05 1.94 2.59
N ASN A 221 4.81 1.63 3.86
CA ASN A 221 4.48 2.65 4.86
C ASN A 221 5.71 3.33 5.50
N LEU A 222 6.93 2.88 5.21
CA LEU A 222 8.17 3.51 5.70
C LEU A 222 8.25 5.00 5.36
N ASN A 223 7.77 5.37 4.18
CA ASN A 223 7.77 6.73 3.67
C ASN A 223 6.37 7.34 3.60
N ALA A 224 5.48 6.87 4.46
CA ALA A 224 4.17 7.47 4.57
C ALA A 224 4.25 8.81 5.30
N PHE A 225 3.69 9.85 4.72
CA PHE A 225 3.52 11.15 5.36
C PHE A 225 2.23 11.81 4.89
N THR A 226 1.83 12.84 5.60
CA THR A 226 0.60 13.56 5.31
C THR A 226 0.94 14.92 4.71
N ILE A 227 0.32 15.25 3.60
CA ILE A 227 0.38 16.57 3.00
C ILE A 227 -0.95 17.30 3.20
N GLU A 228 -0.89 18.59 3.45
CA GLU A 228 -2.06 19.48 3.40
C GLU A 228 -2.06 20.24 2.09
N ILE A 229 -3.15 20.13 1.35
CA ILE A 229 -3.35 20.75 0.04
C ILE A 229 -4.68 21.48 -0.02
N ASN A 230 -4.82 22.38 -0.99
CA ASN A 230 -6.11 22.98 -1.28
C ASN A 230 -7.07 21.93 -1.82
N GLY A 231 -8.33 21.99 -1.39
CA GLY A 231 -9.34 20.98 -1.63
C GLY A 231 -9.60 20.73 -3.11
N ARG A 232 -9.59 19.45 -3.49
CA ARG A 232 -9.79 18.99 -4.85
C ARG A 232 -10.70 17.77 -4.87
N ILE A 233 -11.95 17.96 -5.30
CA ILE A 233 -12.98 16.90 -5.28
C ILE A 233 -12.61 15.69 -6.15
N ALA A 234 -11.81 15.90 -7.20
CA ALA A 234 -11.39 14.84 -8.10
C ALA A 234 -10.30 13.92 -7.53
N LEU A 235 -9.63 14.30 -6.43
CA LEU A 235 -8.65 13.45 -5.75
C LEU A 235 -9.38 12.48 -4.83
N TYR A 236 -9.03 11.18 -4.93
CA TYR A 236 -9.60 10.13 -4.08
C TYR A 236 -8.54 9.08 -3.70
N PRO A 237 -8.76 8.32 -2.63
CA PRO A 237 -7.88 7.22 -2.24
C PRO A 237 -7.67 6.21 -3.37
N GLY A 238 -6.46 5.69 -3.51
CA GLY A 238 -6.07 4.76 -4.57
C GLY A 238 -5.50 5.42 -5.82
N MET A 239 -5.53 6.75 -5.93
CA MET A 239 -4.84 7.46 -7.02
C MET A 239 -3.34 7.55 -6.75
N VAL A 240 -2.57 7.67 -7.83
CA VAL A 240 -1.14 7.99 -7.77
C VAL A 240 -0.95 9.46 -8.08
N ILE A 241 -0.24 10.17 -7.22
CA ILE A 241 0.13 11.58 -7.38
C ILE A 241 1.63 11.72 -7.51
N ASN A 242 2.09 12.79 -8.15
CA ASN A 242 3.51 13.12 -8.21
C ASN A 242 3.81 14.31 -7.31
N LEU A 243 4.88 14.20 -6.52
CA LEU A 243 5.34 15.27 -5.62
C LEU A 243 6.70 15.79 -6.02
N ASP A 244 6.82 17.11 -6.04
CA ASP A 244 8.08 17.83 -6.16
C ASP A 244 8.40 18.52 -4.82
N LEU A 245 9.30 17.94 -4.07
CA LEU A 245 9.77 18.46 -2.80
C LEU A 245 11.19 19.04 -2.94
N TYR A 246 11.49 20.05 -2.14
CA TYR A 246 12.80 20.67 -2.11
C TYR A 246 13.57 20.25 -0.86
N LYS A 247 14.89 20.17 -0.99
CA LYS A 247 15.78 19.94 0.15
C LYS A 247 15.70 21.12 1.12
N PHE A 248 15.58 20.83 2.40
CA PHE A 248 15.81 21.81 3.44
C PHE A 248 17.31 22.06 3.57
N SER A 249 17.87 22.90 2.71
CA SER A 249 19.27 23.32 2.85
C SER A 249 19.32 24.82 3.10
N ASN A 250 20.24 25.25 3.98
CA ASN A 250 20.56 26.65 4.23
C ASN A 250 21.30 27.28 3.06
N THR A 251 20.95 26.98 1.83
CA THR A 251 21.64 27.54 0.66
C THR A 251 21.24 28.99 0.45
N VAL A 252 22.28 29.80 0.30
CA VAL A 252 22.24 31.21 -0.07
C VAL A 252 21.27 31.43 -1.23
N ALA A 253 20.43 32.44 -1.05
CA ALA A 253 19.42 32.95 -1.96
C ALA A 253 19.48 32.48 -3.43
N GLY A 254 18.48 31.72 -3.86
CA GLY A 254 18.03 31.67 -5.24
C GLY A 254 17.93 30.33 -5.95
N THR A 255 18.55 29.25 -5.48
CA THR A 255 18.44 27.93 -6.13
C THR A 255 17.98 26.87 -5.13
N ARG A 256 16.73 26.49 -5.22
CA ARG A 256 16.21 25.32 -4.46
C ARG A 256 16.59 24.07 -5.21
N GLU A 257 17.29 23.17 -4.53
CA GLU A 257 17.60 21.85 -5.04
C GLU A 257 16.46 20.89 -4.76
N THR A 258 16.00 20.15 -5.77
CA THR A 258 14.96 19.12 -5.60
C THR A 258 15.46 18.00 -4.69
N ASP A 259 14.63 17.61 -3.73
CA ASP A 259 14.86 16.44 -2.91
C ASP A 259 14.51 15.17 -3.72
N THR A 260 15.48 14.59 -4.37
CA THR A 260 15.29 13.39 -5.21
C THR A 260 14.89 12.17 -4.41
N GLN A 261 15.18 12.12 -3.11
CA GLN A 261 14.79 10.99 -2.26
C GLN A 261 13.30 11.03 -1.89
N ARG A 262 12.78 12.22 -1.70
CA ARG A 262 11.40 12.42 -1.25
C ARG A 262 10.46 12.87 -2.36
N SER A 263 10.95 13.36 -3.48
CA SER A 263 10.14 13.62 -4.66
C SER A 263 9.79 12.32 -5.39
N GLY A 264 8.76 12.34 -6.22
CA GLY A 264 8.35 11.21 -7.04
C GLY A 264 6.90 10.82 -6.89
N LYS A 265 6.55 9.60 -7.27
CA LYS A 265 5.19 9.07 -7.31
C LYS A 265 4.76 8.51 -5.97
N TYR A 266 3.56 8.85 -5.53
CA TYR A 266 2.98 8.43 -4.27
C TYR A 266 1.57 7.90 -4.46
N LEU A 267 1.24 6.79 -3.80
CA LEU A 267 -0.12 6.26 -3.70
C LEU A 267 -0.88 7.01 -2.60
N VAL A 268 -2.05 7.50 -2.91
CA VAL A 268 -2.97 8.13 -1.95
C VAL A 268 -3.66 7.05 -1.13
N MET A 269 -3.44 7.06 0.18
CA MET A 269 -3.98 6.07 1.11
C MET A 269 -5.27 6.53 1.77
N ASN A 270 -5.30 7.77 2.22
CA ASN A 270 -6.47 8.36 2.90
C ASN A 270 -6.56 9.85 2.60
N ILE A 271 -7.77 10.37 2.62
CA ILE A 271 -8.04 11.80 2.46
C ILE A 271 -9.05 12.24 3.52
N ASP A 272 -8.65 13.20 4.33
CA ASP A 272 -9.54 13.88 5.25
C ASP A 272 -9.94 15.24 4.66
N HIS A 273 -11.22 15.45 4.48
CA HIS A 273 -11.78 16.66 3.94
C HIS A 273 -12.14 17.64 5.06
N ARG A 274 -11.61 18.86 5.00
CA ARG A 274 -11.89 19.92 5.97
C ARG A 274 -12.52 21.10 5.27
N PHE A 275 -13.71 21.45 5.70
CA PHE A 275 -14.43 22.63 5.28
C PHE A 275 -14.51 23.61 6.46
N THR A 276 -13.94 24.80 6.32
CA THR A 276 -13.94 25.82 7.38
C THR A 276 -14.23 27.17 6.75
N GLY A 277 -15.43 27.72 6.98
CA GLY A 277 -15.84 28.96 6.34
C GLY A 277 -15.75 28.87 4.81
N ASP A 278 -14.93 29.71 4.22
CA ASP A 278 -14.72 29.77 2.76
C ASP A 278 -13.56 28.89 2.27
N GLU A 279 -12.91 28.19 3.19
CA GLU A 279 -11.76 27.33 2.85
C GLU A 279 -12.15 25.86 2.77
N TYR A 280 -11.71 25.21 1.68
CA TYR A 280 -11.73 23.77 1.54
C TYR A 280 -10.30 23.24 1.43
N LYS A 281 -9.88 22.46 2.42
CA LYS A 281 -8.55 21.84 2.49
C LYS A 281 -8.68 20.32 2.57
N GLN A 282 -7.65 19.64 2.12
CA GLN A 282 -7.53 18.19 2.23
C GLN A 282 -6.22 17.84 2.93
N SER A 283 -6.32 16.94 3.90
CA SER A 283 -5.18 16.29 4.53
C SER A 283 -5.06 14.89 3.90
N VAL A 284 -4.01 14.67 3.14
CA VAL A 284 -3.82 13.49 2.30
C VAL A 284 -2.68 12.65 2.83
N LEU A 285 -2.99 11.44 3.29
CA LEU A 285 -1.99 10.44 3.66
C LEU A 285 -1.51 9.73 2.39
N ILE A 286 -0.23 9.75 2.17
CA ILE A 286 0.42 9.19 0.98
C ILE A 286 1.56 8.25 1.34
N THR A 287 1.83 7.29 0.46
CA THR A 287 2.91 6.33 0.60
C THR A 287 3.64 6.10 -0.72
N LYS A 288 4.93 5.85 -0.67
CA LYS A 288 5.76 5.73 -1.87
C LYS A 288 6.29 4.32 -2.12
N GLY A 289 6.41 3.49 -1.10
CA GLY A 289 7.33 2.37 -1.15
C GLY A 289 8.76 2.86 -0.89
N GLY A 290 9.73 2.06 -0.73
CA GLY A 290 11.10 2.37 -0.27
C GLY A 290 11.66 3.79 -0.50
N LEU A 291 12.71 4.15 0.22
CA LEU A 291 13.47 5.38 -0.03
C LEU A 291 14.27 5.23 -1.33
N SER A 292 14.13 6.17 -2.23
CA SER A 292 14.89 6.20 -3.49
C SER A 292 16.35 6.63 -3.27
#